data_07f8f19a878906947e1a51afd337a92d
#
_entry.id   07f8f19a878906947e1a51afd337a92d
#
_cell.length_a   1.000
_cell.length_b   1.000
_cell.length_c   1.000
_cell.angle_alpha   90.00
_cell.angle_beta   90.00
_cell.angle_gamma   90.00
#
_symmetry.space_group_name_H-M   'P 1'
#
loop_
_entity.id
_entity.type
_entity.pdbx_description
1 polymer ?
#
loop_
_entity_poly.entity_id
_entity_poly.type
_entity_poly.pdbx_seq_one_letter_code
_entity_poly.pdbx_strand_id
1 'polypeptide(L)'
;MNASTGGATPIGAGGLTGQGGTIGTGGSTSAKSGAMTSGTGGMAGTSGVAGSSSGGSVSGGAGASGAAGASGGAAGAAGAAGAAGGLAHDCSTLPPVTDYTQPGPFADAKMFSGVGPNSNYTLYRPDTSLGKDGFVHPIATWGNGILTTPDMYVKTLSLIASHGFVIIACNDTMAERPCLNAGMDWLVAQNTADGPMKGKLDVSKEVSIGYSWGGGAAIDDSDRPNIKATVSLHGMPPRVTNAFDLMHAPLLLFTSTGDMFVTASQYVTPNYQKSKVQTFYATLNNSMAGHLYPVDVGAGICIGAILGATFGSCGGDIEEHAPTIAWLRYWVCGDQGAKNYFFGSDCTLCSKSPWNAEQRKPDNAWQ
;
A
#
# COMPACT_ATOMS: atom_id res chain seq x y z
N MET A 1 10.13 -68.84 -1.14
CA MET A 1 10.34 -69.36 -2.50
C MET A 1 10.31 -68.18 -3.45
N ASN A 2 11.41 -68.07 -4.20
CA ASN A 2 11.72 -67.19 -5.33
C ASN A 2 11.88 -65.69 -5.10
N ALA A 3 13.16 -65.34 -5.02
CA ALA A 3 13.75 -64.08 -5.35
C ALA A 3 13.77 -63.85 -6.87
N SER A 4 13.61 -62.63 -7.33
CA SER A 4 14.06 -62.19 -8.67
C SER A 4 14.74 -60.87 -8.57
N THR A 5 16.03 -60.90 -8.80
CA THR A 5 16.98 -59.82 -8.99
C THR A 5 16.88 -59.32 -10.40
N GLY A 6 16.82 -58.00 -10.59
CA GLY A 6 16.93 -57.31 -11.89
C GLY A 6 17.86 -56.15 -11.81
N GLY A 7 18.93 -56.23 -12.54
CA GLY A 7 20.12 -55.42 -12.48
C GLY A 7 20.00 -54.00 -13.08
N ALA A 8 20.78 -53.10 -12.57
CA ALA A 8 21.04 -51.78 -13.08
C ALA A 8 22.18 -51.77 -14.06
N THR A 9 21.99 -51.15 -15.20
CA THR A 9 23.05 -50.81 -16.18
C THR A 9 23.40 -49.32 -16.08
N PRO A 10 24.68 -48.94 -16.08
CA PRO A 10 25.09 -47.54 -16.08
C PRO A 10 25.21 -47.01 -17.52
N ILE A 11 24.65 -45.80 -17.75
CA ILE A 11 24.83 -45.10 -19.03
C ILE A 11 25.97 -44.09 -18.89
N GLY A 12 26.86 -44.12 -19.89
CA GLY A 12 28.14 -43.51 -19.92
C GLY A 12 28.16 -41.98 -20.04
N ALA A 13 29.26 -41.45 -19.61
CA ALA A 13 29.69 -40.07 -19.77
C ALA A 13 30.11 -39.78 -21.19
N GLY A 14 29.48 -38.80 -21.85
CA GLY A 14 29.92 -38.22 -23.11
C GLY A 14 30.62 -36.89 -22.87
N GLY A 15 31.91 -36.87 -23.08
CA GLY A 15 32.72 -35.66 -23.07
C GLY A 15 32.50 -34.82 -24.33
N LEU A 16 32.42 -33.54 -24.22
CA LEU A 16 32.54 -32.58 -25.32
C LEU A 16 33.74 -31.67 -25.05
N THR A 17 34.71 -31.85 -25.93
CA THR A 17 35.95 -31.07 -26.05
C THR A 17 35.67 -29.68 -26.58
N GLY A 18 36.33 -28.68 -25.99
CA GLY A 18 36.22 -27.29 -26.31
C GLY A 18 36.93 -26.87 -27.59
N GLN A 19 36.54 -25.73 -28.11
CA GLN A 19 37.36 -24.91 -29.01
C GLN A 19 37.51 -23.51 -28.41
N GLY A 20 38.74 -23.12 -28.22
CA GLY A 20 39.12 -21.79 -27.80
C GLY A 20 38.98 -20.78 -28.94
N GLY A 21 38.39 -19.64 -28.62
CA GLY A 21 38.38 -18.45 -29.46
C GLY A 21 39.10 -17.32 -28.75
N THR A 22 40.23 -16.91 -29.31
CA THR A 22 41.04 -15.75 -28.93
C THR A 22 40.28 -14.48 -29.23
N ILE A 23 40.18 -13.61 -28.22
CA ILE A 23 39.64 -12.25 -28.39
C ILE A 23 40.80 -11.26 -28.37
N GLY A 24 40.86 -10.47 -29.43
CA GLY A 24 41.87 -9.45 -29.66
C GLY A 24 41.68 -8.23 -28.73
N THR A 25 42.80 -7.72 -28.31
CA THR A 25 43.01 -6.45 -27.63
C THR A 25 42.84 -5.28 -28.62
N GLY A 26 42.06 -4.27 -28.23
CA GLY A 26 41.97 -3.04 -29.02
C GLY A 26 41.29 -1.89 -28.27
N GLY A 27 42.09 -0.88 -27.94
CA GLY A 27 41.63 0.51 -27.92
C GLY A 27 41.26 1.17 -26.58
N SER A 28 42.27 1.64 -25.88
CA SER A 28 42.20 2.73 -24.91
C SER A 28 41.75 4.05 -25.58
N THR A 29 40.69 4.68 -25.13
CA THR A 29 40.50 6.13 -25.34
C THR A 29 40.25 6.80 -24.01
N SER A 30 41.19 7.64 -23.64
CA SER A 30 41.16 8.55 -22.51
C SER A 30 40.07 9.60 -22.68
N ALA A 31 39.16 9.70 -21.74
CA ALA A 31 38.28 10.86 -21.60
C ALA A 31 38.73 11.70 -20.40
N LYS A 32 38.98 12.96 -20.68
CA LYS A 32 39.46 14.00 -19.78
C LYS A 32 38.47 14.29 -18.62
N SER A 33 39.02 14.31 -17.43
CA SER A 33 38.43 14.89 -16.25
C SER A 33 38.28 16.42 -16.42
N GLY A 34 37.02 16.90 -16.41
CA GLY A 34 36.69 18.30 -16.27
C GLY A 34 36.39 18.61 -14.80
N ALA A 35 37.27 19.35 -14.16
CA ALA A 35 37.06 19.90 -12.85
C ALA A 35 36.01 21.04 -12.92
N MET A 36 34.93 20.94 -12.15
CA MET A 36 34.04 22.08 -11.89
C MET A 36 34.43 22.76 -10.58
N THR A 37 34.89 23.96 -10.72
CA THR A 37 35.21 24.90 -9.68
C THR A 37 33.96 25.37 -8.95
N SER A 38 34.03 25.36 -7.63
CA SER A 38 33.10 25.98 -6.69
C SER A 38 33.06 27.47 -6.89
N GLY A 39 31.89 28.03 -7.20
CA GLY A 39 31.61 29.47 -7.15
C GLY A 39 30.82 29.81 -5.89
N THR A 40 31.49 30.35 -4.92
CA THR A 40 30.90 31.09 -3.80
C THR A 40 30.48 32.49 -4.28
N GLY A 41 29.19 32.76 -4.30
CA GLY A 41 28.62 34.08 -4.53
C GLY A 41 27.74 34.48 -3.37
N GLY A 42 28.31 35.21 -2.42
CA GLY A 42 27.55 35.92 -1.41
C GLY A 42 26.92 37.18 -1.99
N MET A 43 25.69 37.48 -1.63
CA MET A 43 25.15 38.86 -1.67
C MET A 43 24.39 39.14 -0.39
N ALA A 44 24.95 40.08 0.35
CA ALA A 44 24.30 40.86 1.40
C ALA A 44 23.51 42.01 0.76
N GLY A 45 22.37 42.34 1.31
CA GLY A 45 21.57 43.53 0.96
C GLY A 45 20.36 43.58 1.87
N THR A 46 20.51 44.22 2.97
CA THR A 46 20.11 45.51 3.55
C THR A 46 18.61 45.78 3.56
N SER A 47 18.10 45.75 4.79
CA SER A 47 17.36 46.80 5.56
C SER A 47 16.14 47.48 4.92
N GLY A 48 15.07 47.42 5.68
CA GLY A 48 14.29 48.62 6.05
C GLY A 48 12.90 48.67 5.46
N VAL A 49 11.89 48.69 6.26
CA VAL A 49 11.15 49.86 6.71
C VAL A 49 9.95 49.38 7.54
N ALA A 50 9.86 49.93 8.73
CA ALA A 50 8.74 49.89 9.63
C ALA A 50 7.57 50.74 9.10
N GLY A 51 6.35 50.26 9.32
CA GLY A 51 5.11 50.97 9.10
C GLY A 51 4.12 50.62 10.19
N SER A 52 4.11 51.45 11.25
CA SER A 52 3.10 51.50 12.30
C SER A 52 1.89 52.26 11.84
N SER A 53 0.71 51.87 12.27
CA SER A 53 -0.39 52.74 12.78
C SER A 53 -1.68 51.93 12.86
N SER A 54 -2.15 51.88 14.00
CA SER A 54 -3.28 52.52 14.71
C SER A 54 -4.57 51.76 14.50
N GLY A 55 -5.18 51.11 15.48
CA GLY A 55 -5.79 51.78 16.62
C GLY A 55 -7.27 51.97 16.32
N GLY A 56 -8.12 51.12 16.88
CA GLY A 56 -9.58 51.28 16.79
C GLY A 56 -10.30 50.35 17.76
N SER A 57 -10.27 50.75 19.02
CA SER A 57 -11.17 50.19 20.07
C SER A 57 -12.53 50.83 19.94
N VAL A 58 -13.58 50.03 19.88
CA VAL A 58 -14.93 50.50 20.23
C VAL A 58 -15.54 49.52 21.24
N SER A 59 -15.72 50.03 22.39
CA SER A 59 -16.38 49.45 23.55
C SER A 59 -17.89 49.55 23.43
N GLY A 60 -18.60 48.61 24.05
CA GLY A 60 -19.80 48.92 24.81
C GLY A 60 -21.09 48.34 24.26
N GLY A 61 -21.76 47.58 25.11
CA GLY A 61 -23.20 47.34 25.02
C GLY A 61 -23.64 46.04 25.63
N ALA A 62 -23.78 46.02 26.96
CA ALA A 62 -24.54 45.03 27.68
C ALA A 62 -26.06 45.30 27.50
N GLY A 63 -26.84 44.25 27.24
CA GLY A 63 -28.30 44.32 27.22
C GLY A 63 -28.90 42.94 27.52
N ALA A 64 -29.62 42.91 28.64
CA ALA A 64 -30.16 41.75 29.30
C ALA A 64 -31.47 41.23 28.71
N SER A 65 -31.67 39.94 28.91
CA SER A 65 -32.94 39.24 29.26
C SER A 65 -34.19 39.45 28.40
N GLY A 66 -34.70 38.30 27.91
CA GLY A 66 -36.08 38.11 27.47
C GLY A 66 -36.37 36.65 27.17
N ALA A 67 -37.05 36.01 28.11
CA ALA A 67 -37.53 34.66 27.99
C ALA A 67 -38.88 34.60 27.22
N ALA A 68 -39.21 33.44 26.76
CA ALA A 68 -40.51 32.84 26.42
C ALA A 68 -41.02 32.99 24.97
N GLY A 69 -41.33 31.82 24.42
CA GLY A 69 -42.23 31.68 23.27
C GLY A 69 -42.02 30.41 22.49
N ALA A 70 -42.52 29.27 22.99
CA ALA A 70 -42.71 28.06 22.20
C ALA A 70 -43.85 28.26 21.19
N SER A 71 -43.62 28.02 19.93
CA SER A 71 -44.70 27.61 19.01
C SER A 71 -44.06 26.81 17.87
N GLY A 72 -44.55 25.58 17.69
CA GLY A 72 -44.16 24.64 16.70
C GLY A 72 -44.42 25.11 15.28
N GLY A 73 -43.46 24.82 14.42
CA GLY A 73 -43.57 24.86 13.00
C GLY A 73 -42.88 23.64 12.44
N ALA A 74 -43.65 22.60 12.14
CA ALA A 74 -43.19 21.49 11.36
C ALA A 74 -42.81 21.99 9.95
N ALA A 75 -41.53 22.24 9.75
CA ALA A 75 -40.97 22.39 8.38
C ALA A 75 -40.97 21.03 7.75
N GLY A 76 -41.78 20.84 6.72
CA GLY A 76 -41.88 19.64 5.94
C GLY A 76 -40.51 19.21 5.39
N ALA A 77 -40.15 17.99 5.71
CA ALA A 77 -39.09 17.26 5.04
C ALA A 77 -39.49 17.19 3.57
N ALA A 78 -38.73 17.91 2.73
CA ALA A 78 -38.75 17.72 1.29
C ALA A 78 -38.34 16.28 1.04
N GLY A 79 -39.29 15.48 0.59
CA GLY A 79 -39.08 14.09 0.26
C GLY A 79 -37.95 13.93 -0.73
N ALA A 80 -36.87 13.37 -0.29
CA ALA A 80 -35.92 12.75 -1.22
C ALA A 80 -36.72 11.68 -1.98
N ALA A 81 -36.89 11.91 -3.28
CA ALA A 81 -37.47 10.95 -4.19
C ALA A 81 -36.63 9.67 -4.07
N GLY A 82 -37.22 8.65 -3.44
CA GLY A 82 -36.64 7.36 -3.28
C GLY A 82 -36.40 6.73 -4.65
N ALA A 83 -35.13 6.72 -5.07
CA ALA A 83 -34.67 5.66 -5.94
C ALA A 83 -34.96 4.37 -5.17
N ALA A 84 -35.73 3.45 -5.74
CA ALA A 84 -35.86 2.07 -5.29
C ALA A 84 -34.49 1.40 -5.46
N GLY A 85 -33.55 1.73 -4.58
CA GLY A 85 -32.25 1.11 -4.50
C GLY A 85 -32.43 -0.18 -3.75
N GLY A 86 -32.24 -1.31 -4.41
CA GLY A 86 -31.83 -2.51 -3.74
C GLY A 86 -30.69 -2.16 -2.80
N LEU A 87 -30.64 -2.75 -1.61
CA LEU A 87 -29.57 -2.54 -0.65
C LEU A 87 -28.23 -2.67 -1.39
N ALA A 88 -27.40 -1.63 -1.36
CA ALA A 88 -26.09 -1.66 -1.97
C ALA A 88 -25.32 -2.84 -1.37
N HIS A 89 -24.87 -3.76 -2.22
CA HIS A 89 -24.02 -4.86 -1.82
C HIS A 89 -22.60 -4.36 -1.70
N ASP A 90 -22.08 -4.25 -0.50
CA ASP A 90 -20.70 -3.88 -0.24
C ASP A 90 -19.82 -5.12 -0.03
N CYS A 91 -18.54 -4.91 0.22
CA CYS A 91 -17.60 -6.02 0.36
C CYS A 91 -17.85 -6.92 1.59
N SER A 92 -18.73 -6.53 2.51
CA SER A 92 -19.15 -7.40 3.63
C SER A 92 -20.06 -8.54 3.17
N THR A 93 -20.63 -8.43 1.98
CA THR A 93 -21.50 -9.47 1.38
C THR A 93 -20.72 -10.49 0.55
N LEU A 94 -19.41 -10.29 0.35
CA LEU A 94 -18.59 -11.24 -0.39
C LEU A 94 -18.48 -12.58 0.34
N PRO A 95 -18.50 -13.70 -0.41
CA PRO A 95 -18.30 -15.01 0.19
C PRO A 95 -16.92 -15.08 0.87
N PRO A 96 -16.78 -15.85 1.96
CA PRO A 96 -15.49 -16.14 2.55
C PRO A 96 -14.52 -16.72 1.52
N VAL A 97 -13.25 -16.35 1.61
CA VAL A 97 -12.18 -16.87 0.76
C VAL A 97 -11.39 -17.89 1.56
N THR A 98 -11.05 -19.01 0.94
CA THR A 98 -10.26 -20.07 1.55
C THR A 98 -8.77 -19.98 1.18
N ASP A 99 -8.46 -19.38 0.04
CA ASP A 99 -7.10 -19.20 -0.46
C ASP A 99 -6.93 -17.77 -1.00
N TYR A 100 -6.28 -16.93 -0.22
CA TYR A 100 -6.01 -15.52 -0.56
C TYR A 100 -4.87 -15.34 -1.56
N THR A 101 -4.22 -16.41 -2.01
CA THR A 101 -3.24 -16.38 -3.10
C THR A 101 -3.90 -16.43 -4.48
N GLN A 102 -5.17 -16.82 -4.54
CA GLN A 102 -5.93 -16.93 -5.78
C GLN A 102 -6.74 -15.67 -6.06
N PRO A 103 -7.07 -15.39 -7.33
CA PRO A 103 -7.99 -14.31 -7.67
C PRO A 103 -9.32 -14.41 -6.91
N GLY A 104 -9.80 -13.27 -6.46
CA GLY A 104 -11.08 -13.14 -5.79
C GLY A 104 -12.27 -13.15 -6.77
N PRO A 105 -13.48 -12.81 -6.28
CA PRO A 105 -14.72 -12.85 -7.09
C PRO A 105 -14.72 -11.93 -8.33
N PHE A 106 -13.80 -10.97 -8.41
CA PHE A 106 -13.67 -10.02 -9.51
C PHE A 106 -12.40 -10.32 -10.33
N ALA A 107 -12.31 -11.55 -10.86
CA ALA A 107 -11.11 -12.05 -11.56
C ALA A 107 -10.79 -11.28 -12.88
N ASP A 108 -11.70 -10.42 -13.34
CA ASP A 108 -11.52 -9.53 -14.49
C ASP A 108 -10.82 -8.19 -14.12
N ALA A 109 -10.20 -8.12 -12.95
CA ALA A 109 -9.46 -6.93 -12.51
C ALA A 109 -8.35 -6.56 -13.51
N LYS A 110 -8.26 -5.26 -13.83
CA LYS A 110 -7.32 -4.71 -14.82
C LYS A 110 -6.65 -3.44 -14.33
N MET A 111 -5.54 -3.15 -14.96
CA MET A 111 -4.75 -1.92 -14.84
C MET A 111 -5.17 -0.90 -15.90
N PHE A 112 -5.32 0.36 -15.49
CA PHE A 112 -5.62 1.51 -16.35
C PHE A 112 -4.62 2.62 -16.03
N SER A 113 -3.70 2.91 -16.93
CA SER A 113 -2.65 3.91 -16.74
C SER A 113 -3.09 5.30 -17.22
N GLY A 114 -2.41 6.35 -16.74
CA GLY A 114 -2.64 7.72 -17.19
C GLY A 114 -3.97 8.29 -16.71
N VAL A 115 -4.43 7.90 -15.54
CA VAL A 115 -5.66 8.42 -14.90
C VAL A 115 -5.33 9.40 -13.77
N GLY A 116 -6.36 9.95 -13.14
CA GLY A 116 -6.22 10.80 -11.97
C GLY A 116 -5.71 12.21 -12.27
N PRO A 117 -5.36 12.97 -11.23
CA PRO A 117 -4.81 14.31 -11.39
C PRO A 117 -3.56 14.30 -12.29
N ASN A 118 -3.51 15.20 -13.27
CA ASN A 118 -2.42 15.33 -14.24
C ASN A 118 -2.07 14.03 -15.01
N SER A 119 -2.98 13.05 -15.06
CA SER A 119 -2.72 11.71 -15.64
C SER A 119 -1.52 11.00 -15.01
N ASN A 120 -1.20 11.31 -13.76
CA ASN A 120 -0.04 10.78 -13.03
C ASN A 120 -0.37 9.61 -12.10
N TYR A 121 -1.38 8.82 -12.45
CA TYR A 121 -1.80 7.67 -11.66
C TYR A 121 -2.08 6.46 -12.54
N THR A 122 -2.02 5.31 -11.88
CA THR A 122 -2.46 4.02 -12.41
C THR A 122 -3.58 3.49 -11.51
N LEU A 123 -4.67 3.05 -12.13
CA LEU A 123 -5.84 2.52 -11.46
C LEU A 123 -5.93 1.01 -11.67
N TYR A 124 -6.14 0.27 -10.59
CA TYR A 124 -6.44 -1.16 -10.61
C TYR A 124 -7.86 -1.36 -10.11
N ARG A 125 -8.71 -1.99 -10.90
CA ARG A 125 -10.10 -2.23 -10.55
C ARG A 125 -10.70 -3.40 -11.35
N PRO A 126 -11.81 -3.97 -10.90
CA PRO A 126 -12.65 -4.80 -11.76
C PRO A 126 -12.99 -4.05 -13.06
N ASP A 127 -13.01 -4.76 -14.18
CA ASP A 127 -13.32 -4.15 -15.48
C ASP A 127 -14.83 -4.24 -15.78
N THR A 128 -15.28 -5.36 -16.30
CA THR A 128 -16.68 -5.58 -16.68
C THR A 128 -17.58 -5.89 -15.49
N SER A 129 -16.99 -6.40 -14.40
CA SER A 129 -17.71 -6.69 -13.14
C SER A 129 -17.80 -5.52 -12.18
N LEU A 130 -17.23 -4.35 -12.51
CA LEU A 130 -17.31 -3.16 -11.66
C LEU A 130 -18.76 -2.71 -11.44
N GLY A 131 -19.21 -2.77 -10.17
CA GLY A 131 -20.58 -2.41 -9.77
C GLY A 131 -21.64 -3.42 -10.22
N LYS A 132 -21.25 -4.63 -10.62
CA LYS A 132 -22.18 -5.68 -10.95
C LYS A 132 -23.09 -6.00 -9.76
N ASP A 133 -24.35 -6.25 -10.06
CA ASP A 133 -25.40 -6.58 -9.07
C ASP A 133 -25.53 -5.51 -7.95
N GLY A 134 -25.18 -4.25 -8.25
CA GLY A 134 -25.24 -3.14 -7.29
C GLY A 134 -24.11 -3.14 -6.27
N PHE A 135 -23.03 -3.91 -6.50
CA PHE A 135 -21.88 -3.94 -5.60
C PHE A 135 -21.13 -2.60 -5.56
N VAL A 136 -20.81 -2.12 -4.36
CA VAL A 136 -19.98 -0.94 -4.16
C VAL A 136 -18.61 -1.34 -3.60
N HIS A 137 -17.57 -0.83 -4.24
CA HIS A 137 -16.20 -1.25 -4.03
C HIS A 137 -15.49 -0.36 -3.02
N PRO A 138 -14.84 -0.90 -1.97
CA PRO A 138 -13.94 -0.12 -1.13
C PRO A 138 -12.77 0.41 -1.96
N ILE A 139 -12.23 1.55 -1.55
CA ILE A 139 -11.21 2.27 -2.28
C ILE A 139 -9.87 2.26 -1.55
N ALA A 140 -8.78 2.23 -2.29
CA ALA A 140 -7.44 2.15 -1.73
C ALA A 140 -6.45 3.05 -2.47
N THR A 141 -5.44 3.54 -1.74
CA THR A 141 -4.23 4.12 -2.32
C THR A 141 -3.09 3.12 -2.29
N TRP A 142 -2.17 3.25 -3.25
CA TRP A 142 -0.90 2.55 -3.26
C TRP A 142 0.25 3.54 -3.42
N GLY A 143 1.20 3.47 -2.47
CA GLY A 143 2.48 4.16 -2.52
C GLY A 143 3.62 3.20 -2.85
N ASN A 144 4.29 3.41 -3.99
CA ASN A 144 5.46 2.62 -4.35
C ASN A 144 6.73 3.11 -3.67
N GLY A 145 7.75 2.25 -3.63
CA GLY A 145 9.07 2.56 -3.13
C GLY A 145 9.86 3.48 -4.06
N ILE A 146 11.06 3.86 -3.61
CA ILE A 146 11.99 4.68 -4.41
C ILE A 146 12.35 3.92 -5.70
N LEU A 147 12.38 4.64 -6.82
CA LEU A 147 12.74 4.15 -8.16
C LEU A 147 11.81 3.08 -8.71
N THR A 148 10.64 2.89 -8.12
CA THR A 148 9.64 1.96 -8.61
C THR A 148 8.36 2.67 -9.03
N THR A 149 7.61 2.04 -9.92
CA THR A 149 6.34 2.52 -10.46
C THR A 149 5.25 1.47 -10.28
N PRO A 150 3.96 1.81 -10.34
CA PRO A 150 2.87 0.86 -10.06
C PRO A 150 2.86 -0.38 -10.95
N ASP A 151 3.35 -0.29 -12.17
CA ASP A 151 3.46 -1.42 -13.12
C ASP A 151 4.46 -2.50 -12.67
N MET A 152 5.31 -2.20 -11.70
CA MET A 152 6.20 -3.17 -11.07
C MET A 152 5.50 -4.03 -9.99
N TYR A 153 4.20 -3.78 -9.72
CA TYR A 153 3.39 -4.47 -8.71
C TYR A 153 2.06 -4.96 -9.29
N VAL A 154 2.03 -5.23 -10.60
CA VAL A 154 0.79 -5.61 -11.32
C VAL A 154 0.11 -6.81 -10.69
N LYS A 155 0.87 -7.83 -10.29
CA LYS A 155 0.32 -9.03 -9.67
C LYS A 155 -0.34 -8.73 -8.33
N THR A 156 0.38 -8.04 -7.43
CA THR A 156 -0.14 -7.63 -6.13
C THR A 156 -1.41 -6.80 -6.27
N LEU A 157 -1.33 -5.74 -7.07
CA LEU A 157 -2.42 -4.77 -7.17
C LEU A 157 -3.63 -5.34 -7.92
N SER A 158 -3.40 -6.17 -8.96
CA SER A 158 -4.49 -6.88 -9.64
C SER A 158 -5.13 -7.93 -8.74
N LEU A 159 -4.34 -8.61 -7.92
CA LEU A 159 -4.86 -9.59 -6.99
C LEU A 159 -5.73 -8.92 -5.91
N ILE A 160 -5.28 -7.80 -5.31
CA ILE A 160 -6.10 -7.02 -4.37
C ILE A 160 -7.39 -6.53 -5.05
N ALA A 161 -7.28 -6.01 -6.29
CA ALA A 161 -8.45 -5.56 -7.03
C ALA A 161 -9.43 -6.68 -7.33
N SER A 162 -8.94 -7.91 -7.58
CA SER A 162 -9.80 -9.09 -7.79
C SER A 162 -10.62 -9.46 -6.57
N HIS A 163 -10.19 -9.05 -5.38
CA HIS A 163 -10.94 -9.18 -4.13
C HIS A 163 -11.93 -8.04 -3.88
N GLY A 164 -12.17 -7.20 -4.88
CA GLY A 164 -13.23 -6.19 -4.88
C GLY A 164 -12.78 -4.78 -4.54
N PHE A 165 -11.49 -4.51 -4.42
CA PHE A 165 -10.95 -3.17 -4.15
C PHE A 165 -10.74 -2.38 -5.45
N VAL A 166 -10.93 -1.06 -5.38
CA VAL A 166 -10.51 -0.12 -6.44
C VAL A 166 -9.31 0.65 -5.92
N ILE A 167 -8.15 0.49 -6.57
CA ILE A 167 -6.87 0.99 -6.07
C ILE A 167 -6.34 2.06 -7.00
N ILE A 168 -6.04 3.24 -6.48
CA ILE A 168 -5.31 4.30 -7.17
C ILE A 168 -3.85 4.32 -6.72
N ALA A 169 -2.94 4.16 -7.65
CA ALA A 169 -1.51 4.09 -7.40
C ALA A 169 -0.82 5.34 -7.96
N CYS A 170 -0.02 5.99 -7.13
CA CYS A 170 0.79 7.15 -7.51
C CYS A 170 1.92 6.72 -8.44
N ASN A 171 2.10 7.39 -9.60
CA ASN A 171 3.17 7.06 -10.55
C ASN A 171 4.52 7.68 -10.19
N ASP A 172 4.58 8.53 -9.17
CA ASP A 172 5.85 9.10 -8.72
C ASP A 172 6.77 7.99 -8.21
N THR A 173 8.02 8.01 -8.63
CA THR A 173 9.04 7.03 -8.23
C THR A 173 9.50 7.18 -6.77
N MET A 174 8.89 8.07 -6.04
CA MET A 174 8.97 8.32 -4.60
C MET A 174 7.59 8.74 -4.11
N ALA A 175 6.68 7.79 -3.98
CA ALA A 175 5.31 8.10 -3.57
C ALA A 175 5.28 8.68 -2.15
N GLU A 176 4.69 9.85 -2.00
CA GLU A 176 4.54 10.56 -0.74
C GLU A 176 3.06 10.82 -0.42
N ARG A 177 2.77 11.17 0.83
CA ARG A 177 1.42 11.47 1.30
C ARG A 177 0.64 12.42 0.38
N PRO A 178 1.19 13.55 -0.14
CA PRO A 178 0.42 14.42 -1.03
C PRO A 178 -0.08 13.73 -2.29
N CYS A 179 0.71 12.80 -2.85
CA CYS A 179 0.27 12.02 -4.00
C CYS A 179 -0.82 11.01 -3.61
N LEU A 180 -0.68 10.30 -2.49
CA LEU A 180 -1.71 9.38 -2.01
C LEU A 180 -3.03 10.12 -1.75
N ASN A 181 -2.98 11.23 -1.03
CA ASN A 181 -4.16 12.06 -0.76
C ASN A 181 -4.86 12.53 -2.04
N ALA A 182 -4.11 13.07 -3.01
CA ALA A 182 -4.69 13.54 -4.27
C ALA A 182 -5.32 12.41 -5.08
N GLY A 183 -4.72 11.20 -5.05
CA GLY A 183 -5.29 10.00 -5.66
C GLY A 183 -6.59 9.57 -5.00
N MET A 184 -6.62 9.52 -3.66
CA MET A 184 -7.81 9.17 -2.89
C MET A 184 -8.95 10.18 -3.11
N ASP A 185 -8.65 11.47 -3.06
CA ASP A 185 -9.63 12.53 -3.30
C ASP A 185 -10.23 12.44 -4.71
N TRP A 186 -9.40 12.07 -5.69
CA TRP A 186 -9.87 11.82 -7.05
C TRP A 186 -10.82 10.61 -7.09
N LEU A 187 -10.51 9.48 -6.43
CA LEU A 187 -11.41 8.33 -6.36
C LEU A 187 -12.75 8.70 -5.70
N VAL A 188 -12.71 9.42 -4.60
CA VAL A 188 -13.93 9.91 -3.92
C VAL A 188 -14.78 10.72 -4.89
N ALA A 189 -14.17 11.62 -5.66
CA ALA A 189 -14.87 12.42 -6.67
C ALA A 189 -15.46 11.58 -7.81
N GLN A 190 -14.80 10.49 -8.23
CA GLN A 190 -15.30 9.60 -9.27
C GLN A 190 -16.61 8.90 -8.90
N ASN A 191 -16.91 8.77 -7.61
CA ASN A 191 -18.18 8.17 -7.18
C ASN A 191 -19.40 9.02 -7.57
N THR A 192 -19.22 10.32 -7.76
CA THR A 192 -20.29 11.26 -8.16
C THR A 192 -20.13 11.81 -9.59
N ALA A 193 -18.92 11.82 -10.11
CA ALA A 193 -18.64 12.26 -11.47
C ALA A 193 -19.24 11.31 -12.53
N ASP A 194 -19.61 11.85 -13.68
CA ASP A 194 -20.04 11.01 -14.80
C ASP A 194 -18.88 10.15 -15.29
N GLY A 195 -19.11 8.85 -15.34
CA GLY A 195 -18.08 7.89 -15.72
C GLY A 195 -18.36 6.47 -15.25
N PRO A 196 -17.42 5.55 -15.50
CA PRO A 196 -17.63 4.13 -15.22
C PRO A 196 -17.74 3.81 -13.72
N MET A 197 -17.24 4.67 -12.82
CA MET A 197 -17.19 4.44 -11.37
C MET A 197 -18.35 5.13 -10.62
N LYS A 198 -19.20 5.90 -11.29
CA LYS A 198 -20.29 6.64 -10.67
C LYS A 198 -21.24 5.72 -9.89
N GLY A 199 -21.38 5.97 -8.58
CA GLY A 199 -22.25 5.20 -7.69
C GLY A 199 -21.76 3.79 -7.40
N LYS A 200 -20.49 3.46 -7.70
CA LYS A 200 -19.95 2.11 -7.55
C LYS A 200 -18.82 2.02 -6.52
N LEU A 201 -18.48 3.10 -5.86
CA LEU A 201 -17.40 3.15 -4.86
C LEU A 201 -17.97 3.34 -3.46
N ASP A 202 -17.47 2.55 -2.51
CA ASP A 202 -17.74 2.76 -1.09
C ASP A 202 -16.69 3.71 -0.50
N VAL A 203 -16.95 5.00 -0.65
CA VAL A 203 -16.06 6.07 -0.17
C VAL A 203 -16.00 6.18 1.35
N SER A 204 -16.80 5.41 2.08
CA SER A 204 -16.71 5.30 3.53
C SER A 204 -15.69 4.26 4.00
N LYS A 205 -15.13 3.49 3.06
CA LYS A 205 -14.16 2.42 3.29
C LYS A 205 -12.89 2.69 2.49
N GLU A 206 -12.04 3.55 3.04
CA GLU A 206 -10.72 3.88 2.47
C GLU A 206 -9.63 2.98 3.08
N VAL A 207 -8.59 2.71 2.29
CA VAL A 207 -7.41 1.94 2.69
C VAL A 207 -6.15 2.65 2.21
N SER A 208 -5.10 2.68 3.02
CA SER A 208 -3.79 3.15 2.61
C SER A 208 -2.77 2.00 2.63
N ILE A 209 -2.14 1.75 1.48
CA ILE A 209 -1.18 0.66 1.29
C ILE A 209 0.10 1.23 0.69
N GLY A 210 1.24 0.73 1.12
CA GLY A 210 2.48 1.13 0.48
C GLY A 210 3.66 0.21 0.79
N TYR A 211 4.68 0.34 -0.03
CA TYR A 211 5.91 -0.42 0.05
C TYR A 211 7.10 0.53 0.21
N SER A 212 8.06 0.18 1.08
CA SER A 212 9.31 0.92 1.27
C SER A 212 9.05 2.39 1.64
N TRP A 213 9.49 3.33 0.80
CA TRP A 213 9.19 4.77 0.95
C TRP A 213 7.68 5.02 1.00
N GLY A 214 6.94 4.40 0.09
CA GLY A 214 5.47 4.45 0.06
C GLY A 214 4.82 3.79 1.28
N GLY A 215 5.48 2.81 1.92
CA GLY A 215 5.02 2.25 3.19
C GLY A 215 5.00 3.27 4.32
N GLY A 216 6.00 4.17 4.36
CA GLY A 216 5.99 5.34 5.25
C GLY A 216 4.89 6.33 4.88
N ALA A 217 4.70 6.57 3.57
CA ALA A 217 3.63 7.44 3.08
C ALA A 217 2.22 6.91 3.41
N ALA A 218 2.03 5.58 3.38
CA ALA A 218 0.76 4.96 3.80
C ALA A 218 0.46 5.20 5.28
N ILE A 219 1.49 5.18 6.14
CA ILE A 219 1.34 5.55 7.56
C ILE A 219 1.02 7.05 7.67
N ASP A 220 1.67 7.91 6.89
CA ASP A 220 1.39 9.36 6.86
C ASP A 220 -0.03 9.68 6.42
N ASP A 221 -0.63 8.85 5.56
CA ASP A 221 -1.96 9.02 4.98
C ASP A 221 -3.08 8.44 5.87
N SER A 222 -2.72 7.75 6.94
CA SER A 222 -3.66 6.98 7.79
C SER A 222 -4.56 7.83 8.70
N ASP A 223 -4.39 9.14 8.71
CA ASP A 223 -5.22 10.08 9.47
C ASP A 223 -6.53 10.47 8.75
N ARG A 224 -6.73 10.06 7.51
CA ARG A 224 -7.98 10.29 6.78
C ARG A 224 -9.14 9.59 7.48
N PRO A 225 -10.30 10.27 7.69
CA PRO A 225 -11.35 9.79 8.59
C PRO A 225 -12.01 8.48 8.16
N ASN A 226 -11.95 8.14 6.89
CA ASN A 226 -12.57 6.93 6.34
C ASN A 226 -11.60 5.75 6.22
N ILE A 227 -10.33 5.89 6.61
CA ILE A 227 -9.37 4.78 6.61
C ILE A 227 -9.86 3.68 7.57
N LYS A 228 -9.95 2.46 7.05
CA LYS A 228 -10.36 1.25 7.78
C LYS A 228 -9.21 0.29 8.03
N ALA A 229 -8.14 0.40 7.25
CA ALA A 229 -6.92 -0.38 7.42
C ALA A 229 -5.73 0.32 6.76
N THR A 230 -4.55 0.13 7.34
CA THR A 230 -3.27 0.57 6.77
C THR A 230 -2.35 -0.62 6.63
N VAL A 231 -1.60 -0.68 5.51
CA VAL A 231 -0.60 -1.72 5.25
C VAL A 231 0.72 -1.08 4.84
N SER A 232 1.80 -1.45 5.52
CA SER A 232 3.15 -0.97 5.23
C SER A 232 4.09 -2.16 5.06
N LEU A 233 4.45 -2.43 3.80
CA LEU A 233 5.32 -3.53 3.38
C LEU A 233 6.76 -3.04 3.33
N HIS A 234 7.67 -3.64 4.11
CA HIS A 234 9.08 -3.21 4.19
C HIS A 234 9.22 -1.69 4.36
N GLY A 235 8.32 -1.10 5.18
CA GLY A 235 8.07 0.34 5.17
C GLY A 235 9.12 1.15 5.89
N MET A 236 9.52 2.25 5.27
CA MET A 236 10.29 3.33 5.89
C MET A 236 9.46 4.01 6.99
N PRO A 237 10.08 4.77 7.89
CA PRO A 237 9.34 5.60 8.84
C PRO A 237 8.45 6.64 8.14
N PRO A 238 7.32 6.99 8.74
CA PRO A 238 6.51 8.12 8.27
C PRO A 238 7.32 9.43 8.40
N ARG A 239 6.98 10.40 7.57
CA ARG A 239 7.60 11.73 7.54
C ARG A 239 6.80 12.78 8.30
N VAL A 240 5.51 12.52 8.51
CA VAL A 240 4.67 13.33 9.39
C VAL A 240 4.98 12.98 10.84
N THR A 241 5.46 13.95 11.60
CA THR A 241 6.01 13.73 12.95
C THR A 241 5.02 13.05 13.91
N ASN A 242 3.74 13.36 13.78
CA ASN A 242 2.66 12.83 14.64
C ASN A 242 1.75 11.82 13.92
N ALA A 243 2.22 11.17 12.83
CA ALA A 243 1.41 10.22 12.07
C ALA A 243 0.78 9.13 12.95
N PHE A 244 1.57 8.55 13.88
CA PHE A 244 1.07 7.52 14.79
C PHE A 244 0.09 8.04 15.86
N ASP A 245 0.06 9.35 16.12
CA ASP A 245 -0.91 9.96 17.04
C ASP A 245 -2.26 10.19 16.36
N LEU A 246 -2.24 10.40 15.05
CA LEU A 246 -3.43 10.66 14.25
C LEU A 246 -4.05 9.38 13.66
N MET A 247 -3.26 8.31 13.59
CA MET A 247 -3.73 7.02 13.12
C MET A 247 -4.83 6.46 14.02
N HIS A 248 -5.90 5.95 13.42
CA HIS A 248 -7.07 5.42 14.16
C HIS A 248 -7.50 4.03 13.67
N ALA A 249 -7.04 3.58 12.51
CA ALA A 249 -7.36 2.28 11.93
C ALA A 249 -6.22 1.26 12.15
N PRO A 250 -6.52 -0.05 12.12
CA PRO A 250 -5.53 -1.10 12.29
C PRO A 250 -4.38 -1.04 11.29
N LEU A 251 -3.16 -1.34 11.75
CA LEU A 251 -1.92 -1.30 10.97
C LEU A 251 -1.33 -2.69 10.80
N LEU A 252 -1.03 -3.06 9.57
CA LEU A 252 -0.22 -4.24 9.22
C LEU A 252 1.18 -3.80 8.83
N LEU A 253 2.18 -4.39 9.48
CA LEU A 253 3.60 -4.19 9.18
C LEU A 253 4.23 -5.51 8.74
N PHE A 254 4.85 -5.53 7.57
CA PHE A 254 5.67 -6.64 7.12
C PHE A 254 7.11 -6.24 6.91
N THR A 255 8.00 -7.20 7.17
CA THR A 255 9.41 -7.18 6.81
C THR A 255 9.91 -8.61 6.64
N SER A 256 11.16 -8.78 6.26
CA SER A 256 11.81 -10.09 6.16
C SER A 256 13.18 -10.09 6.81
N THR A 257 13.68 -11.28 7.13
CA THR A 257 15.05 -11.45 7.65
C THR A 257 16.11 -11.18 6.57
N GLY A 258 15.74 -11.19 5.30
CA GLY A 258 16.63 -10.91 4.18
C GLY A 258 16.69 -9.43 3.78
N ASP A 259 15.83 -8.58 4.33
CA ASP A 259 15.87 -7.14 4.02
C ASP A 259 17.01 -6.45 4.77
N MET A 260 18.11 -6.26 4.06
CA MET A 260 19.28 -5.56 4.56
C MET A 260 19.27 -4.06 4.27
N PHE A 261 18.32 -3.58 3.49
CA PHE A 261 18.19 -2.17 3.13
C PHE A 261 17.22 -1.43 4.07
N VAL A 262 16.01 -1.94 4.24
CA VAL A 262 15.06 -1.47 5.25
C VAL A 262 14.99 -2.49 6.37
N THR A 263 16.05 -2.52 7.18
CA THR A 263 16.17 -3.52 8.23
C THR A 263 15.06 -3.40 9.26
N ALA A 264 14.60 -4.54 9.75
CA ALA A 264 13.56 -4.61 10.77
C ALA A 264 13.88 -3.71 11.97
N SER A 265 15.10 -3.80 12.50
CA SER A 265 15.51 -3.10 13.73
C SER A 265 15.59 -1.58 13.58
N GLN A 266 16.00 -1.09 12.40
CA GLN A 266 16.16 0.35 12.16
C GLN A 266 14.87 1.05 11.77
N TYR A 267 13.97 0.34 11.08
CA TYR A 267 12.84 0.99 10.41
C TYR A 267 11.49 0.43 10.84
N VAL A 268 11.28 -0.89 10.77
CA VAL A 268 9.95 -1.46 10.97
C VAL A 268 9.61 -1.62 12.46
N THR A 269 10.55 -2.09 13.27
CA THR A 269 10.37 -2.21 14.72
C THR A 269 10.07 -0.84 15.39
N PRO A 270 10.76 0.27 15.04
CA PRO A 270 10.38 1.60 15.54
C PRO A 270 8.97 2.03 15.12
N ASN A 271 8.52 1.70 13.91
CA ASN A 271 7.15 1.96 13.49
C ASN A 271 6.14 1.20 14.35
N TYR A 272 6.41 -0.10 14.61
CA TYR A 272 5.61 -0.90 15.52
C TYR A 272 5.59 -0.30 16.94
N GLN A 273 6.74 0.06 17.49
CA GLN A 273 6.83 0.62 18.84
C GLN A 273 6.05 1.91 19.02
N LYS A 274 6.03 2.78 18.00
CA LYS A 274 5.32 4.06 18.00
C LYS A 274 3.82 3.93 17.75
N SER A 275 3.38 2.86 17.12
CA SER A 275 1.95 2.66 16.81
C SER A 275 1.11 2.60 18.09
N LYS A 276 -0.06 3.26 18.07
CA LYS A 276 -1.04 3.30 19.16
C LYS A 276 -2.35 2.57 18.85
N VAL A 277 -2.46 2.04 17.64
CA VAL A 277 -3.64 1.29 17.17
C VAL A 277 -3.38 -0.20 17.22
N GLN A 278 -4.40 -1.01 16.93
CA GLN A 278 -4.21 -2.43 16.68
C GLN A 278 -3.18 -2.62 15.56
N THR A 279 -2.06 -3.22 15.89
CA THR A 279 -0.95 -3.40 14.97
C THR A 279 -0.50 -4.85 14.97
N PHE A 280 -0.47 -5.45 13.80
CA PHE A 280 0.16 -6.74 13.57
C PHE A 280 1.48 -6.53 12.85
N TYR A 281 2.56 -7.05 13.42
CA TYR A 281 3.88 -6.96 12.84
C TYR A 281 4.44 -8.38 12.64
N ALA A 282 4.65 -8.77 11.41
CA ALA A 282 5.19 -10.06 11.04
C ALA A 282 6.51 -9.94 10.28
N THR A 283 7.41 -10.87 10.56
CA THR A 283 8.71 -10.99 9.88
C THR A 283 8.75 -12.31 9.12
N LEU A 284 8.93 -12.23 7.81
CA LEU A 284 9.15 -13.38 6.95
C LEU A 284 10.56 -13.92 7.17
N ASN A 285 10.67 -15.16 7.64
CA ASN A 285 11.95 -15.82 7.84
C ASN A 285 12.46 -16.42 6.53
N ASN A 286 12.96 -15.57 5.66
CA ASN A 286 13.51 -15.96 4.37
C ASN A 286 14.68 -15.03 4.04
N SER A 287 15.89 -15.55 4.06
CA SER A 287 17.10 -14.77 3.77
C SER A 287 17.21 -14.29 2.32
N MET A 288 16.45 -14.88 1.41
CA MET A 288 16.37 -14.46 0.01
C MET A 288 15.30 -13.39 -0.21
N ALA A 289 14.36 -13.24 0.72
CA ALA A 289 13.36 -12.19 0.69
C ALA A 289 13.97 -10.86 1.12
N GLY A 290 14.70 -10.23 0.22
CA GLY A 290 15.30 -8.91 0.44
C GLY A 290 14.32 -7.78 0.23
N HIS A 291 14.86 -6.56 0.12
CA HIS A 291 14.05 -5.35 -0.01
C HIS A 291 13.16 -5.35 -1.26
N LEU A 292 13.62 -5.96 -2.37
CA LEU A 292 12.86 -6.03 -3.63
C LEU A 292 11.87 -7.21 -3.69
N TYR A 293 11.68 -7.93 -2.59
CA TYR A 293 10.79 -9.09 -2.56
C TYR A 293 9.34 -8.79 -2.99
N PRO A 294 8.72 -7.66 -2.61
CA PRO A 294 7.38 -7.29 -3.08
C PRO A 294 7.29 -6.86 -4.55
N VAL A 295 8.42 -6.69 -5.24
CA VAL A 295 8.46 -6.27 -6.65
C VAL A 295 8.26 -7.48 -7.57
N ASP A 296 7.41 -7.36 -8.58
CA ASP A 296 7.11 -8.46 -9.51
C ASP A 296 8.35 -8.95 -10.26
N VAL A 297 8.43 -10.26 -10.51
CA VAL A 297 9.46 -10.83 -11.39
C VAL A 297 9.31 -10.25 -12.80
N GLY A 298 10.42 -9.78 -13.35
CA GLY A 298 10.45 -9.18 -14.69
C GLY A 298 10.36 -7.65 -14.69
N ALA A 299 10.07 -7.02 -13.56
CA ALA A 299 10.32 -5.60 -13.40
C ALA A 299 11.82 -5.34 -13.56
N GLY A 300 12.21 -4.44 -14.47
CA GLY A 300 13.60 -4.23 -14.89
C GLY A 300 14.62 -4.00 -13.77
N ILE A 301 14.18 -3.56 -12.60
CA ILE A 301 15.00 -3.34 -11.42
C ILE A 301 15.57 -4.64 -10.80
N CYS A 302 14.93 -5.78 -11.09
CA CYS A 302 15.36 -7.09 -10.60
C CYS A 302 16.51 -7.71 -11.43
N ILE A 303 16.97 -7.05 -12.48
CA ILE A 303 17.91 -7.58 -13.48
C ILE A 303 19.38 -7.35 -13.08
N GLY A 304 19.69 -6.87 -11.92
CA GLY A 304 21.08 -6.63 -11.55
C GLY A 304 21.59 -7.64 -10.53
N ALA A 305 22.43 -8.60 -10.94
CA ALA A 305 23.16 -9.46 -10.01
C ALA A 305 23.97 -8.65 -8.95
N ILE A 306 24.33 -7.41 -9.27
CA ILE A 306 25.00 -6.48 -8.36
C ILE A 306 24.02 -5.90 -7.32
N LEU A 307 22.80 -5.60 -7.73
CA LEU A 307 21.74 -5.12 -6.82
C LEU A 307 21.07 -6.29 -6.08
N GLY A 308 20.96 -7.47 -6.70
CA GLY A 308 20.37 -8.66 -6.12
C GLY A 308 21.07 -9.15 -4.85
N ALA A 309 22.39 -8.99 -4.75
CA ALA A 309 23.14 -9.34 -3.54
C ALA A 309 22.80 -8.44 -2.35
N THR A 310 22.39 -7.17 -2.60
CA THR A 310 22.07 -6.20 -1.54
C THR A 310 20.58 -6.10 -1.28
N PHE A 311 19.76 -6.25 -2.33
CA PHE A 311 18.31 -6.00 -2.27
C PHE A 311 17.47 -7.28 -2.26
N GLY A 312 18.08 -8.46 -2.44
CA GLY A 312 17.40 -9.75 -2.46
C GLY A 312 16.72 -10.06 -3.79
N SER A 313 15.99 -11.18 -3.82
CA SER A 313 15.23 -11.61 -5.00
C SER A 313 13.91 -10.83 -5.12
N CYS A 314 13.47 -10.65 -6.38
CA CYS A 314 12.11 -10.18 -6.66
C CYS A 314 11.15 -11.36 -6.80
N GLY A 315 9.85 -11.08 -6.67
CA GLY A 315 8.78 -11.98 -7.04
C GLY A 315 8.48 -13.09 -6.05
N GLY A 316 8.81 -12.86 -4.79
CA GLY A 316 8.39 -13.70 -3.69
C GLY A 316 7.02 -13.29 -3.13
N ASP A 317 6.26 -12.80 -3.97
CA ASP A 317 5.00 -12.12 -3.83
C ASP A 317 3.94 -12.90 -3.03
N ILE A 318 3.91 -14.22 -3.15
CA ILE A 318 2.84 -15.05 -2.57
C ILE A 318 2.77 -14.95 -1.05
N GLU A 319 3.89 -14.94 -0.37
CA GLU A 319 3.94 -14.91 1.10
C GLU A 319 3.39 -13.60 1.67
N GLU A 320 3.55 -12.48 0.98
CA GLU A 320 3.07 -11.17 1.45
C GLU A 320 1.72 -10.79 0.89
N HIS A 321 1.34 -11.31 -0.29
CA HIS A 321 0.06 -11.02 -0.92
C HIS A 321 -1.11 -11.58 -0.12
N ALA A 322 -1.09 -12.87 0.19
CA ALA A 322 -2.19 -13.52 0.89
C ALA A 322 -2.50 -12.86 2.24
N PRO A 323 -1.51 -12.60 3.11
CA PRO A 323 -1.78 -11.90 4.36
C PRO A 323 -2.24 -10.45 4.17
N THR A 324 -1.73 -9.75 3.16
CA THR A 324 -2.20 -8.39 2.85
C THR A 324 -3.68 -8.41 2.49
N ILE A 325 -4.09 -9.30 1.59
CA ILE A 325 -5.50 -9.43 1.19
C ILE A 325 -6.36 -9.89 2.36
N ALA A 326 -5.89 -10.86 3.15
CA ALA A 326 -6.59 -11.31 4.35
C ALA A 326 -6.81 -10.15 5.34
N TRP A 327 -5.80 -9.28 5.54
CA TRP A 327 -5.91 -8.09 6.38
C TRP A 327 -7.00 -7.14 5.89
N LEU A 328 -6.97 -6.80 4.61
CA LEU A 328 -7.95 -5.92 4.00
C LEU A 328 -9.37 -6.50 4.07
N ARG A 329 -9.52 -7.77 3.73
CA ARG A 329 -10.83 -8.44 3.81
C ARG A 329 -11.35 -8.54 5.23
N TYR A 330 -10.50 -8.80 6.21
CA TYR A 330 -10.92 -8.87 7.60
C TYR A 330 -11.40 -7.51 8.13
N TRP A 331 -10.56 -6.48 8.02
CA TRP A 331 -10.83 -5.18 8.62
C TRP A 331 -11.79 -4.30 7.84
N VAL A 332 -11.80 -4.40 6.51
CA VAL A 332 -12.63 -3.56 5.65
C VAL A 332 -13.95 -4.23 5.28
N CYS A 333 -13.89 -5.54 5.06
CA CYS A 333 -15.04 -6.32 4.58
C CYS A 333 -15.66 -7.23 5.64
N GLY A 334 -15.07 -7.38 6.82
CA GLY A 334 -15.59 -8.24 7.88
C GLY A 334 -15.47 -9.74 7.61
N ASP A 335 -14.58 -10.14 6.68
CA ASP A 335 -14.39 -11.56 6.30
C ASP A 335 -13.79 -12.35 7.45
N GLN A 336 -14.62 -13.14 8.12
CA GLN A 336 -14.19 -13.99 9.25
C GLN A 336 -13.28 -15.14 8.81
N GLY A 337 -13.27 -15.54 7.54
CA GLY A 337 -12.34 -16.53 7.01
C GLY A 337 -10.88 -16.05 7.09
N ALA A 338 -10.65 -14.74 6.98
CA ALA A 338 -9.33 -14.14 7.10
C ALA A 338 -8.78 -14.10 8.53
N LYS A 339 -9.64 -14.31 9.53
CA LYS A 339 -9.28 -14.23 10.95
C LYS A 339 -8.07 -15.10 11.30
N ASN A 340 -8.03 -16.30 10.78
CA ASN A 340 -6.98 -17.27 11.10
C ASN A 340 -5.57 -16.88 10.62
N TYR A 341 -5.43 -15.85 9.79
CA TYR A 341 -4.11 -15.31 9.48
C TYR A 341 -3.48 -14.61 10.69
N PHE A 342 -4.29 -14.01 11.56
CA PHE A 342 -3.84 -13.06 12.59
C PHE A 342 -4.22 -13.45 14.01
N PHE A 343 -5.22 -14.32 14.21
CA PHE A 343 -5.84 -14.59 15.50
C PHE A 343 -5.93 -16.08 15.82
N GLY A 344 -6.02 -16.35 17.11
CA GLY A 344 -6.24 -17.70 17.63
C GLY A 344 -4.98 -18.57 17.71
N SER A 345 -5.17 -19.80 18.19
CA SER A 345 -4.07 -20.78 18.34
C SER A 345 -3.48 -21.26 17.02
N ASP A 346 -4.28 -21.19 15.95
CA ASP A 346 -3.92 -21.64 14.60
C ASP A 346 -3.48 -20.52 13.66
N CYS A 347 -3.19 -19.33 14.23
CA CYS A 347 -2.76 -18.17 13.49
C CYS A 347 -1.63 -18.49 12.50
N THR A 348 -1.88 -18.22 11.22
CA THR A 348 -0.95 -18.55 10.13
C THR A 348 0.36 -17.79 10.24
N LEU A 349 0.33 -16.52 10.62
CA LEU A 349 1.52 -15.65 10.69
C LEU A 349 2.21 -15.68 12.04
N CYS A 350 1.64 -16.35 13.06
CA CYS A 350 2.10 -16.22 14.43
C CYS A 350 3.34 -17.03 14.76
N SER A 351 3.62 -18.12 14.14
CA SER A 351 4.80 -18.95 14.41
C SER A 351 4.92 -20.09 13.40
N LYS A 352 4.17 -20.03 12.31
CA LYS A 352 4.21 -21.05 11.28
C LYS A 352 5.21 -20.63 10.20
N SER A 353 6.12 -21.54 9.86
CA SER A 353 7.04 -21.31 8.74
C SER A 353 6.24 -20.92 7.47
N PRO A 354 6.70 -19.93 6.71
CA PRO A 354 7.98 -19.21 6.86
C PRO A 354 7.96 -18.01 7.82
N TRP A 355 6.86 -17.76 8.53
CA TRP A 355 6.73 -16.67 9.49
C TRP A 355 7.20 -17.14 10.88
N ASN A 356 8.17 -16.47 11.46
CA ASN A 356 8.76 -16.90 12.74
C ASN A 356 8.72 -15.84 13.84
N ALA A 357 8.32 -14.63 13.52
CA ALA A 357 8.22 -13.55 14.48
C ALA A 357 6.97 -12.72 14.18
N GLU A 358 6.18 -12.52 15.20
CA GLU A 358 5.04 -11.64 15.15
C GLU A 358 5.00 -10.81 16.44
N GLN A 359 4.51 -9.61 16.32
CA GLN A 359 4.24 -8.72 17.44
C GLN A 359 2.87 -8.09 17.24
N ARG A 360 2.12 -7.92 18.31
CA ARG A 360 0.74 -7.41 18.28
C ARG A 360 0.53 -6.30 19.29
N LYS A 361 -0.23 -5.30 18.91
CA LYS A 361 -0.67 -4.21 19.78
C LYS A 361 -2.15 -3.91 19.56
N PRO A 362 -2.88 -3.58 20.60
CA PRO A 362 -2.57 -3.86 22.01
C PRO A 362 -2.55 -5.36 22.26
N ASP A 363 -1.66 -5.83 23.13
CA ASP A 363 -1.35 -7.25 23.34
C ASP A 363 -2.56 -8.09 23.78
N ASN A 364 -3.58 -7.47 24.35
CA ASN A 364 -4.78 -8.12 24.87
C ASN A 364 -6.04 -8.01 23.99
N ALA A 365 -5.95 -7.32 22.85
CA ALA A 365 -7.10 -7.08 21.96
C ALA A 365 -7.27 -8.15 20.86
N TRP A 366 -6.39 -9.15 20.83
CA TRP A 366 -6.29 -10.14 19.76
C TRP A 366 -6.83 -11.51 20.13
N GLN A 367 -7.87 -11.56 20.96
CA GLN A 367 -8.50 -12.82 21.43
C GLN A 367 -9.65 -13.26 20.54
#